data_b84dae11bccb1e8056e6b0d14845c254
#
_entry.id   b84dae11bccb1e8056e6b0d14845c254
#
_cell.length_a   1.000
_cell.length_b   1.000
_cell.length_c   1.000
_cell.angle_alpha   90.00
_cell.angle_beta   90.00
_cell.angle_gamma   90.00
#
_symmetry.space_group_name_H-M   'P 1'
#
loop_
_entity.id
_entity.type
_entity.pdbx_description
1 polymer ?
#
loop_
_entity_poly.entity_id
_entity_poly.type
_entity_poly.pdbx_seq_one_letter_code
_entity_poly.pdbx_strand_id
1 'polypeptide(L)'
;MKKIPMKFALVFIIALAFCSEDKKYSLIPKIEDLPEVGAKRKQHFVEELYFDLPGKGRYQAISKFDNISEYMGEKDGFHILKLTRTNMDINHTIGNQDNPPFDYLAMEDVPCLLYIDSDGWDDHVEPVDPDYEWLQPVFEAAYIDDRGVSNFFYPFGRNAVNLSIGDSWYAKEDSIRMYLNSDSPESYASRSTTYTLKKVKEKKGIEIAVVDIHSDMTMELNLILYVFGERFFLTGNTIGSFDLKITATQYGQLIKSIEFGQLSGVMEMDGDKFRTKFIIRNTRTHVKLK
;
A
#
# COMPACT_ATOMS: atom_id res chain seq x y z
N MET A 1 10.13 65.48 -14.80
CA MET A 1 9.88 64.01 -14.61
C MET A 1 10.72 63.27 -15.62
N LYS A 2 11.82 62.60 -15.18
CA LYS A 2 12.66 61.78 -16.08
C LYS A 2 11.99 60.44 -16.26
N LYS A 3 11.64 60.08 -17.52
CA LYS A 3 11.11 58.77 -17.90
C LYS A 3 12.22 57.74 -17.72
N ILE A 4 12.05 56.81 -16.78
CA ILE A 4 12.91 55.63 -16.64
C ILE A 4 12.69 54.76 -17.89
N PRO A 5 13.73 54.40 -18.63
CA PRO A 5 13.56 53.66 -19.87
C PRO A 5 13.04 52.25 -19.56
N MET A 6 11.93 51.90 -20.19
CA MET A 6 11.18 50.60 -20.04
C MET A 6 12.05 49.37 -20.19
N LYS A 7 13.24 49.46 -20.77
CA LYS A 7 14.23 48.36 -20.90
C LYS A 7 14.84 47.93 -19.57
N PHE A 8 14.93 48.80 -18.54
CA PHE A 8 15.45 48.44 -17.24
C PHE A 8 14.41 47.68 -16.38
N ALA A 9 13.13 47.96 -16.55
CA ALA A 9 12.08 47.26 -15.82
C ALA A 9 11.95 45.78 -16.28
N LEU A 10 12.15 45.50 -17.56
CA LEU A 10 12.07 44.14 -18.11
C LEU A 10 13.23 43.25 -17.62
N VAL A 11 14.43 43.79 -17.50
CA VAL A 11 15.61 43.06 -16.98
C VAL A 11 15.46 42.73 -15.50
N PHE A 12 14.84 43.63 -14.71
CA PHE A 12 14.60 43.40 -13.30
C PHE A 12 13.49 42.35 -13.04
N ILE A 13 12.46 42.30 -13.90
CA ILE A 13 11.41 41.27 -13.81
C ILE A 13 11.97 39.89 -14.23
N ILE A 14 12.84 39.83 -15.23
CA ILE A 14 13.51 38.58 -15.61
C ILE A 14 14.50 38.13 -14.54
N ALA A 15 15.25 39.03 -13.89
CA ALA A 15 16.18 38.69 -12.81
C ALA A 15 15.47 38.18 -11.55
N LEU A 16 14.29 38.70 -11.24
CA LEU A 16 13.48 38.21 -10.12
C LEU A 16 12.81 36.87 -10.40
N ALA A 17 12.59 36.51 -11.68
CA ALA A 17 12.05 35.19 -12.08
C ALA A 17 13.11 34.09 -12.03
N PHE A 18 14.41 34.40 -11.99
CA PHE A 18 15.52 33.43 -11.93
C PHE A 18 16.12 33.23 -10.53
N CYS A 19 15.60 33.91 -9.49
CA CYS A 19 16.11 33.82 -8.13
C CYS A 19 15.17 33.16 -7.14
N SER A 20 14.16 32.38 -7.56
CA SER A 20 13.55 31.42 -6.65
C SER A 20 14.41 30.16 -6.70
N GLU A 21 15.31 29.97 -5.75
CA GLU A 21 15.82 28.62 -5.48
C GLU A 21 14.61 27.72 -5.31
N ASP A 22 14.43 26.78 -6.24
CA ASP A 22 13.35 25.80 -6.16
C ASP A 22 13.52 25.03 -4.86
N LYS A 23 12.57 25.23 -3.94
CA LYS A 23 12.61 24.57 -2.63
C LYS A 23 12.70 23.06 -2.85
N LYS A 24 13.72 22.44 -2.28
CA LYS A 24 13.93 21.00 -2.31
C LYS A 24 13.34 20.34 -1.09
N TYR A 25 12.77 19.17 -1.29
CA TYR A 25 12.08 18.38 -0.26
C TYR A 25 12.76 17.02 -0.09
N SER A 26 12.82 16.55 1.14
CA SER A 26 13.16 15.18 1.47
C SER A 26 11.95 14.53 2.14
N LEU A 27 11.46 13.45 1.56
CA LEU A 27 10.26 12.75 2.03
C LEU A 27 10.61 11.43 2.72
N ILE A 28 11.87 11.25 3.09
CA ILE A 28 12.33 10.13 3.90
C ILE A 28 12.29 10.57 5.35
N PRO A 29 11.53 9.87 6.22
CA PRO A 29 11.55 10.12 7.66
C PRO A 29 12.96 9.93 8.20
N LYS A 30 13.38 10.79 9.11
CA LYS A 30 14.60 10.60 9.86
C LYS A 30 14.33 9.71 11.08
N ILE A 31 15.39 9.09 11.63
CA ILE A 31 15.27 8.24 12.83
C ILE A 31 14.62 9.02 13.99
N GLU A 32 14.94 10.30 14.14
CA GLU A 32 14.36 11.20 15.12
C GLU A 32 12.85 11.50 14.90
N ASP A 33 12.32 11.18 13.73
CA ASP A 33 10.91 11.35 13.35
C ASP A 33 10.07 10.09 13.63
N LEU A 34 10.66 9.03 14.15
CA LEU A 34 9.93 7.82 14.55
C LEU A 34 8.90 8.14 15.62
N PRO A 35 7.77 7.46 15.65
CA PRO A 35 6.78 7.67 16.68
C PRO A 35 7.34 7.33 18.07
N GLU A 36 6.84 8.01 19.10
CA GLU A 36 7.13 7.62 20.47
C GLU A 36 6.56 6.24 20.77
N VAL A 37 7.23 5.47 21.65
CA VAL A 37 6.74 4.17 22.10
C VAL A 37 5.34 4.33 22.72
N GLY A 38 4.41 3.48 22.33
CA GLY A 38 3.00 3.57 22.70
C GLY A 38 2.17 4.49 21.81
N ALA A 39 2.78 5.17 20.83
CA ALA A 39 2.03 5.98 19.89
C ALA A 39 1.11 5.10 19.03
N LYS A 40 -0.17 5.46 19.00
CA LYS A 40 -1.21 4.73 18.27
C LYS A 40 -1.67 5.46 17.04
N ARG A 41 -1.93 4.70 15.97
CA ARG A 41 -2.56 5.20 14.75
C ARG A 41 -3.73 4.31 14.40
N LYS A 42 -4.78 4.91 13.87
CA LYS A 42 -5.93 4.19 13.34
C LYS A 42 -6.11 4.57 11.87
N GLN A 43 -6.27 3.57 11.02
CA GLN A 43 -6.53 3.74 9.61
C GLN A 43 -7.76 2.95 9.22
N HIS A 44 -8.62 3.55 8.42
CA HIS A 44 -9.76 2.88 7.81
C HIS A 44 -9.38 2.41 6.42
N PHE A 45 -9.65 1.14 6.13
CA PHE A 45 -9.39 0.48 4.86
C PHE A 45 -10.69 0.14 4.16
N VAL A 46 -10.71 0.33 2.85
CA VAL A 46 -11.71 -0.23 1.94
C VAL A 46 -10.94 -0.86 0.79
N GLU A 47 -11.08 -2.16 0.65
CA GLU A 47 -10.41 -2.96 -0.37
C GLU A 47 -11.46 -3.64 -1.23
N GLU A 48 -11.30 -3.58 -2.55
CA GLU A 48 -12.22 -4.14 -3.52
C GLU A 48 -11.45 -4.93 -4.57
N LEU A 49 -11.84 -6.18 -4.79
CA LEU A 49 -11.31 -7.04 -5.84
C LEU A 49 -12.45 -7.59 -6.68
N TYR A 50 -12.30 -7.51 -7.99
CA TYR A 50 -13.28 -8.02 -8.95
C TYR A 50 -12.59 -8.79 -10.06
N PHE A 51 -13.15 -9.95 -10.46
CA PHE A 51 -12.79 -10.67 -11.67
C PHE A 51 -13.88 -11.65 -12.09
N ASP A 52 -13.87 -12.07 -13.35
CA ASP A 52 -14.89 -12.97 -13.89
C ASP A 52 -14.38 -14.42 -13.84
N LEU A 53 -15.21 -15.32 -13.30
CA LEU A 53 -15.00 -16.76 -13.25
C LEU A 53 -15.86 -17.46 -14.34
N PRO A 54 -15.28 -18.34 -15.18
CA PRO A 54 -16.00 -19.04 -16.22
C PRO A 54 -17.16 -19.86 -15.65
N GLY A 55 -18.35 -19.69 -16.22
CA GLY A 55 -19.55 -20.45 -15.80
C GLY A 55 -20.09 -20.16 -14.40
N LYS A 56 -19.39 -19.36 -13.60
CA LYS A 56 -19.77 -19.04 -12.21
C LYS A 56 -20.16 -17.57 -12.01
N GLY A 57 -19.80 -16.69 -12.95
CA GLY A 57 -20.07 -15.27 -12.88
C GLY A 57 -18.92 -14.45 -12.28
N ARG A 58 -19.22 -13.20 -11.88
CA ARG A 58 -18.22 -12.29 -11.33
C ARG A 58 -17.95 -12.61 -9.87
N TYR A 59 -16.68 -12.85 -9.54
CA TYR A 59 -16.18 -12.81 -8.18
C TYR A 59 -16.03 -11.35 -7.74
N GLN A 60 -16.51 -11.05 -6.56
CA GLN A 60 -16.38 -9.75 -5.93
C GLN A 60 -16.01 -9.95 -4.47
N ALA A 61 -14.92 -9.33 -4.04
CA ALA A 61 -14.55 -9.24 -2.64
C ALA A 61 -14.50 -7.77 -2.24
N ILE A 62 -15.23 -7.41 -1.19
CA ILE A 62 -15.19 -6.07 -0.59
C ILE A 62 -14.89 -6.26 0.88
N SER A 63 -13.77 -5.69 1.33
CA SER A 63 -13.36 -5.71 2.72
C SER A 63 -13.28 -4.30 3.26
N LYS A 64 -13.91 -4.05 4.40
CA LYS A 64 -13.79 -2.80 5.14
C LYS A 64 -13.36 -3.13 6.55
N PHE A 65 -12.38 -2.44 7.05
CA PHE A 65 -11.89 -2.63 8.41
C PHE A 65 -11.11 -1.41 8.89
N ASP A 66 -10.93 -1.36 10.18
CA ASP A 66 -10.02 -0.41 10.82
C ASP A 66 -8.76 -1.17 11.25
N ASN A 67 -7.58 -0.66 10.92
CA ASN A 67 -6.31 -1.17 11.41
C ASN A 67 -5.77 -0.19 12.47
N ILE A 68 -5.58 -0.68 13.67
CA ILE A 68 -4.94 0.05 14.77
C ILE A 68 -3.51 -0.44 14.86
N SER A 69 -2.55 0.46 14.70
CA SER A 69 -1.13 0.19 14.90
C SER A 69 -0.62 0.95 16.12
N GLU A 70 0.16 0.27 16.97
CA GLU A 70 0.85 0.84 18.14
C GLU A 70 2.34 0.57 18.00
N TYR A 71 3.17 1.61 18.06
CA TYR A 71 4.62 1.43 18.01
C TYR A 71 5.13 0.96 19.36
N MET A 72 5.76 -0.20 19.41
CA MET A 72 6.26 -0.85 20.62
C MET A 72 7.73 -0.54 20.90
N GLY A 73 8.41 0.16 19.98
CA GLY A 73 9.83 0.46 20.09
C GLY A 73 10.69 -0.47 19.23
N GLU A 74 11.98 -0.48 19.51
CA GLU A 74 13.00 -1.31 18.85
C GLU A 74 13.46 -2.41 19.80
N LYS A 75 13.62 -3.63 19.29
CA LYS A 75 14.16 -4.76 20.00
C LYS A 75 14.90 -5.67 19.01
N ASP A 76 16.11 -6.08 19.36
CA ASP A 76 16.95 -7.01 18.59
C ASP A 76 17.20 -6.57 17.13
N GLY A 77 17.20 -5.24 16.89
CA GLY A 77 17.38 -4.64 15.56
C GLY A 77 16.11 -4.53 14.72
N PHE A 78 14.95 -4.87 15.28
CA PHE A 78 13.64 -4.72 14.63
C PHE A 78 12.81 -3.62 15.27
N HIS A 79 12.15 -2.82 14.45
CA HIS A 79 11.04 -1.98 14.89
C HIS A 79 9.78 -2.84 15.01
N ILE A 80 9.10 -2.75 16.14
CA ILE A 80 7.94 -3.59 16.43
C ILE A 80 6.66 -2.76 16.39
N LEU A 81 5.70 -3.20 15.60
CA LEU A 81 4.33 -2.66 15.57
C LEU A 81 3.36 -3.71 16.10
N LYS A 82 2.58 -3.36 17.11
CA LYS A 82 1.40 -4.12 17.48
C LYS A 82 0.25 -3.70 16.58
N LEU A 83 -0.31 -4.65 15.84
CA LEU A 83 -1.40 -4.44 14.89
C LEU A 83 -2.66 -5.12 15.38
N THR A 84 -3.81 -4.48 15.15
CA THR A 84 -5.12 -5.06 15.47
C THR A 84 -6.11 -4.60 14.41
N ARG A 85 -6.78 -5.53 13.73
CA ARG A 85 -7.92 -5.23 12.86
C ARG A 85 -9.22 -5.24 13.65
N THR A 86 -10.05 -4.24 13.44
CA THR A 86 -11.32 -4.08 14.13
C THR A 86 -12.40 -3.63 13.16
N ASN A 87 -13.68 -3.79 13.52
CA ASN A 87 -14.80 -3.36 12.69
C ASN A 87 -14.75 -3.97 11.28
N MET A 88 -14.51 -5.28 11.22
CA MET A 88 -14.38 -5.99 9.95
C MET A 88 -15.75 -6.22 9.32
N ASP A 89 -15.94 -5.68 8.10
CA ASP A 89 -17.10 -5.91 7.25
C ASP A 89 -16.56 -6.49 5.93
N ILE A 90 -16.63 -7.81 5.80
CA ILE A 90 -16.09 -8.54 4.66
C ILE A 90 -17.25 -9.20 3.91
N ASN A 91 -17.44 -8.80 2.67
CA ASN A 91 -18.45 -9.32 1.79
C ASN A 91 -17.81 -9.90 0.53
N HIS A 92 -17.94 -11.20 0.33
CA HIS A 92 -17.53 -11.89 -0.88
C HIS A 92 -18.77 -12.46 -1.57
N THR A 93 -18.87 -12.23 -2.87
CA THR A 93 -19.97 -12.76 -3.70
C THR A 93 -19.43 -13.36 -5.00
N ILE A 94 -20.18 -14.32 -5.54
CA ILE A 94 -19.96 -14.87 -6.88
C ILE A 94 -21.28 -14.78 -7.62
N GLY A 95 -21.32 -14.01 -8.72
CA GLY A 95 -22.58 -13.63 -9.33
C GLY A 95 -23.44 -12.85 -8.34
N ASN A 96 -24.61 -13.40 -7.99
CA ASN A 96 -25.54 -12.80 -7.02
C ASN A 96 -25.65 -13.59 -5.72
N GLN A 97 -24.71 -14.50 -5.46
CA GLN A 97 -24.75 -15.39 -4.27
C GLN A 97 -23.61 -15.02 -3.33
N ASP A 98 -23.91 -15.04 -2.02
CA ASP A 98 -22.90 -14.84 -1.00
C ASP A 98 -21.87 -15.98 -1.01
N ASN A 99 -20.60 -15.62 -0.92
CA ASN A 99 -19.49 -16.55 -0.81
C ASN A 99 -18.63 -16.10 0.37
N PRO A 100 -19.02 -16.47 1.60
CA PRO A 100 -18.36 -15.96 2.80
C PRO A 100 -16.85 -16.24 2.75
N PRO A 101 -16.03 -15.27 3.20
CA PRO A 101 -14.59 -15.42 3.26
C PRO A 101 -14.21 -16.54 4.24
N PHE A 102 -13.18 -17.27 3.86
CA PHE A 102 -12.60 -18.27 4.75
C PHE A 102 -11.60 -17.55 5.68
N ASP A 103 -11.70 -17.75 6.98
CA ASP A 103 -10.78 -17.37 8.07
C ASP A 103 -10.43 -15.89 8.34
N TYR A 104 -10.59 -14.97 7.40
CA TYR A 104 -10.21 -13.56 7.65
C TYR A 104 -10.95 -12.91 8.83
N LEU A 105 -12.21 -13.28 9.06
CA LEU A 105 -12.97 -12.75 10.21
C LEU A 105 -12.41 -13.24 11.56
N ALA A 106 -11.70 -14.36 11.57
CA ALA A 106 -11.11 -14.90 12.79
C ALA A 106 -9.99 -14.02 13.38
N MET A 107 -9.42 -13.11 12.59
CA MET A 107 -8.41 -12.15 13.07
C MET A 107 -9.01 -10.85 13.63
N GLU A 108 -10.34 -10.69 13.62
CA GLU A 108 -10.98 -9.49 14.20
C GLU A 108 -10.68 -9.40 15.69
N ASP A 109 -10.21 -8.24 16.12
CA ASP A 109 -9.81 -7.92 17.50
C ASP A 109 -8.64 -8.77 18.07
N VAL A 110 -8.02 -9.64 17.26
CA VAL A 110 -6.84 -10.40 17.66
C VAL A 110 -5.57 -9.61 17.31
N PRO A 111 -4.76 -9.23 18.32
CA PRO A 111 -3.53 -8.48 18.07
C PRO A 111 -2.38 -9.39 17.63
N CYS A 112 -1.54 -8.86 16.72
CA CYS A 112 -0.27 -9.45 16.33
C CYS A 112 0.87 -8.44 16.42
N LEU A 113 2.11 -8.92 16.41
CA LEU A 113 3.33 -8.12 16.33
C LEU A 113 3.92 -8.25 14.94
N LEU A 114 4.10 -7.13 14.25
CA LEU A 114 4.83 -7.05 12.99
C LEU A 114 6.23 -6.55 13.29
N TYR A 115 7.23 -7.29 12.83
CA TYR A 115 8.64 -6.98 12.93
C TYR A 115 9.13 -6.38 11.63
N ILE A 116 9.74 -5.20 11.73
CA ILE A 116 10.26 -4.44 10.59
C ILE A 116 11.75 -4.27 10.82
N ASP A 117 12.57 -4.69 9.88
CA ASP A 117 14.01 -4.61 9.99
C ASP A 117 14.54 -3.16 9.98
N SER A 118 15.84 -2.97 10.26
CA SER A 118 16.50 -1.65 10.26
C SER A 118 16.45 -0.97 8.90
N ASP A 119 16.24 -1.73 7.85
CA ASP A 119 16.06 -1.27 6.50
C ASP A 119 14.60 -0.91 6.16
N GLY A 120 13.67 -1.18 7.06
CA GLY A 120 12.25 -0.87 6.94
C GLY A 120 11.47 -1.88 6.12
N TRP A 121 11.98 -3.13 5.98
CA TRP A 121 11.26 -4.23 5.38
C TRP A 121 10.43 -4.97 6.42
N ASP A 122 9.23 -5.38 6.05
CA ASP A 122 8.42 -6.27 6.87
C ASP A 122 9.08 -7.66 6.86
N ASP A 123 9.59 -8.10 8.03
CA ASP A 123 10.34 -9.34 8.15
C ASP A 123 9.43 -10.52 8.49
N HIS A 124 8.73 -10.44 9.61
CA HIS A 124 7.78 -11.46 10.04
C HIS A 124 6.68 -10.87 10.93
N VAL A 125 5.64 -11.66 11.16
CA VAL A 125 4.54 -11.33 12.06
C VAL A 125 4.27 -12.51 12.99
N GLU A 126 3.87 -12.24 14.23
CA GLU A 126 3.49 -13.28 15.20
C GLU A 126 2.28 -12.84 16.03
N PRO A 127 1.40 -13.73 16.45
CA PRO A 127 0.31 -13.40 17.38
C PRO A 127 0.88 -12.95 18.74
N VAL A 128 0.20 -12.00 19.39
CA VAL A 128 0.58 -11.57 20.76
C VAL A 128 0.30 -12.68 21.78
N ASP A 129 -0.78 -13.44 21.58
CA ASP A 129 -1.21 -14.52 22.45
C ASP A 129 -0.98 -15.86 21.74
N PRO A 130 -0.20 -16.79 22.34
CA PRO A 130 0.07 -18.11 21.77
C PRO A 130 -1.19 -18.94 21.47
N ASP A 131 -2.32 -18.69 22.12
CA ASP A 131 -3.58 -19.37 21.84
C ASP A 131 -4.08 -19.11 20.41
N TYR A 132 -3.57 -18.08 19.76
CA TYR A 132 -3.86 -17.72 18.37
C TYR A 132 -2.75 -18.10 17.37
N GLU A 133 -1.81 -18.97 17.71
CA GLU A 133 -0.73 -19.43 16.82
C GLU A 133 -1.27 -20.02 15.51
N TRP A 134 -2.44 -20.61 15.55
CA TRP A 134 -3.12 -21.13 14.35
C TRP A 134 -3.52 -20.04 13.32
N LEU A 135 -3.57 -18.75 13.73
CA LEU A 135 -3.79 -17.61 12.83
C LEU A 135 -2.50 -17.10 12.17
N GLN A 136 -1.33 -17.67 12.48
CA GLN A 136 -0.04 -17.24 11.91
C GLN A 136 -0.08 -17.11 10.39
N PRO A 137 -0.57 -18.10 9.59
CA PRO A 137 -0.62 -17.96 8.14
C PRO A 137 -1.57 -16.84 7.67
N VAL A 138 -2.64 -16.56 8.43
CA VAL A 138 -3.60 -15.49 8.13
C VAL A 138 -2.95 -14.13 8.36
N PHE A 139 -2.19 -13.97 9.45
CA PHE A 139 -1.44 -12.74 9.73
C PHE A 139 -0.34 -12.51 8.70
N GLU A 140 0.40 -13.55 8.30
CA GLU A 140 1.41 -13.46 7.25
C GLU A 140 0.78 -12.97 5.93
N ALA A 141 -0.30 -13.60 5.49
CA ALA A 141 -1.01 -13.19 4.28
C ALA A 141 -1.60 -11.76 4.36
N ALA A 142 -1.93 -11.30 5.58
CA ALA A 142 -2.58 -10.01 5.78
C ALA A 142 -1.62 -8.83 5.97
N TYR A 143 -0.42 -9.09 6.48
CA TYR A 143 0.51 -8.04 6.92
C TYR A 143 1.90 -8.12 6.31
N ILE A 144 2.38 -9.31 5.96
CA ILE A 144 3.65 -9.43 5.24
C ILE A 144 3.38 -9.12 3.77
N ASP A 145 3.62 -7.88 3.43
CA ASP A 145 3.56 -7.45 2.04
C ASP A 145 5.00 -7.39 1.52
N ASP A 146 5.41 -8.41 0.79
CA ASP A 146 6.70 -8.47 0.10
C ASP A 146 6.86 -7.35 -0.96
N ARG A 147 5.97 -6.35 -0.95
CA ARG A 147 6.12 -5.15 -1.78
C ARG A 147 7.29 -4.28 -1.37
N GLY A 148 8.18 -4.83 -0.56
CA GLY A 148 9.45 -4.23 -0.23
C GLY A 148 9.39 -3.38 1.02
N VAL A 149 9.32 -2.11 0.96
CA VAL A 149 9.49 -1.21 2.10
C VAL A 149 8.19 -1.06 2.86
N SER A 150 8.22 -1.28 4.18
CA SER A 150 7.07 -1.00 5.04
C SER A 150 6.49 0.38 4.74
N ASN A 151 5.25 0.40 4.26
CA ASN A 151 4.50 1.64 4.02
C ASN A 151 4.29 2.46 5.32
N PHE A 152 4.60 1.87 6.46
CA PHE A 152 4.52 2.55 7.75
C PHE A 152 5.63 3.59 7.91
N PHE A 153 6.88 3.26 7.48
CA PHE A 153 8.03 4.16 7.61
C PHE A 153 8.35 4.90 6.31
N TYR A 154 8.16 4.29 5.14
CA TYR A 154 8.60 4.84 3.87
C TYR A 154 7.48 4.89 2.81
N PRO A 155 6.39 5.63 3.05
CA PRO A 155 5.23 5.64 2.14
C PRO A 155 5.57 6.14 0.72
N PHE A 156 6.72 6.80 0.55
CA PHE A 156 7.19 7.35 -0.73
C PHE A 156 8.43 6.62 -1.30
N GLY A 157 8.81 5.47 -0.71
CA GLY A 157 10.05 4.78 -1.05
C GLY A 157 11.30 5.48 -0.51
N ARG A 158 12.47 4.82 -0.59
CA ARG A 158 13.72 5.27 0.03
C ARG A 158 14.47 6.36 -0.74
N ASN A 159 14.15 6.58 -2.00
CA ASN A 159 14.86 7.50 -2.88
C ASN A 159 14.23 8.90 -2.95
N ALA A 160 13.26 9.19 -2.08
CA ALA A 160 12.50 10.43 -2.08
C ALA A 160 13.25 11.59 -1.42
N VAL A 161 14.45 11.92 -1.93
CA VAL A 161 15.34 12.97 -1.39
C VAL A 161 15.63 14.06 -2.41
N ASN A 162 15.82 15.30 -1.94
CA ASN A 162 16.23 16.44 -2.74
C ASN A 162 15.34 16.72 -3.95
N LEU A 163 14.03 16.60 -3.79
CA LEU A 163 13.01 16.68 -4.82
C LEU A 163 12.44 18.09 -4.97
N SER A 164 12.16 18.50 -6.20
CA SER A 164 11.26 19.62 -6.52
C SER A 164 9.85 19.10 -6.85
N ILE A 165 8.86 19.98 -6.77
CA ILE A 165 7.52 19.67 -7.27
C ILE A 165 7.59 19.40 -8.77
N GLY A 166 7.09 18.26 -9.21
CA GLY A 166 7.17 17.76 -10.58
C GLY A 166 8.27 16.73 -10.81
N ASP A 167 9.25 16.62 -9.91
CA ASP A 167 10.28 15.59 -10.01
C ASP A 167 9.70 14.20 -9.87
N SER A 168 10.32 13.26 -10.58
CA SER A 168 9.98 11.83 -10.51
C SER A 168 11.19 11.01 -10.13
N TRP A 169 10.95 9.91 -9.42
CA TRP A 169 11.97 8.91 -9.08
C TRP A 169 11.41 7.51 -9.33
N TYR A 170 12.29 6.54 -9.39
CA TYR A 170 11.99 5.22 -9.89
C TYR A 170 12.49 4.14 -8.94
N ALA A 171 11.68 3.08 -8.81
CA ALA A 171 12.05 1.85 -8.14
C ALA A 171 11.71 0.65 -9.04
N LYS A 172 12.58 -0.34 -9.05
CA LYS A 172 12.35 -1.62 -9.72
C LYS A 172 12.54 -2.73 -8.70
N GLU A 173 11.59 -3.63 -8.66
CA GLU A 173 11.58 -4.78 -7.79
C GLU A 173 11.29 -6.02 -8.62
N ASP A 174 12.18 -7.00 -8.58
CA ASP A 174 12.04 -8.27 -9.28
C ASP A 174 11.83 -9.39 -8.26
N SER A 175 11.00 -10.36 -8.62
CA SER A 175 10.73 -11.55 -7.80
C SER A 175 10.13 -11.26 -6.42
N ILE A 176 9.20 -10.30 -6.36
CA ILE A 176 8.42 -10.04 -5.16
C ILE A 176 7.58 -11.28 -4.88
N ARG A 177 7.74 -11.85 -3.69
CA ARG A 177 6.93 -12.96 -3.21
C ARG A 177 5.65 -12.42 -2.58
N MET A 178 4.51 -13.02 -2.91
CA MET A 178 3.20 -12.58 -2.44
C MET A 178 2.37 -13.75 -1.93
N TYR A 179 1.72 -13.55 -0.80
CA TYR A 179 0.70 -14.44 -0.27
C TYR A 179 -0.68 -13.81 -0.51
N LEU A 180 -1.48 -14.41 -1.36
CA LEU A 180 -2.79 -13.86 -1.72
C LEU A 180 -3.88 -14.24 -0.73
N ASN A 181 -3.71 -15.37 -0.06
CA ASN A 181 -4.46 -15.78 1.14
C ASN A 181 -3.66 -16.87 1.88
N SER A 182 -4.08 -17.22 3.11
CA SER A 182 -3.39 -18.16 3.99
C SER A 182 -3.17 -19.57 3.43
N ASP A 183 -4.01 -19.99 2.49
CA ASP A 183 -3.99 -21.35 1.93
C ASP A 183 -3.34 -21.41 0.55
N SER A 184 -3.09 -20.25 -0.07
CA SER A 184 -2.53 -20.19 -1.42
C SER A 184 -1.04 -20.45 -1.41
N PRO A 185 -0.50 -21.13 -2.44
CA PRO A 185 0.92 -21.14 -2.71
C PRO A 185 1.44 -19.74 -2.98
N GLU A 186 2.74 -19.59 -2.89
CA GLU A 186 3.40 -18.33 -3.22
C GLU A 186 3.11 -17.91 -4.67
N SER A 187 2.84 -16.63 -4.85
CA SER A 187 2.77 -15.94 -6.13
C SER A 187 4.01 -15.06 -6.27
N TYR A 188 4.47 -14.83 -7.50
CA TYR A 188 5.65 -14.02 -7.76
C TYR A 188 5.33 -12.87 -8.68
N ALA A 189 5.83 -11.70 -8.37
CA ALA A 189 5.64 -10.50 -9.17
C ALA A 189 6.96 -9.78 -9.47
N SER A 190 7.01 -9.09 -10.60
CA SER A 190 8.02 -8.09 -10.91
C SER A 190 7.32 -6.76 -11.12
N ARG A 191 7.85 -5.71 -10.53
CA ARG A 191 7.23 -4.39 -10.51
C ARG A 191 8.21 -3.29 -10.88
N SER A 192 7.77 -2.38 -11.74
CA SER A 192 8.46 -1.13 -12.06
C SER A 192 7.61 0.03 -11.59
N THR A 193 8.13 0.84 -10.68
CA THR A 193 7.35 1.90 -10.04
C THR A 193 7.97 3.26 -10.29
N THR A 194 7.16 4.19 -10.78
CA THR A 194 7.49 5.61 -10.93
C THR A 194 6.69 6.42 -9.92
N TYR A 195 7.37 7.19 -9.12
CA TYR A 195 6.80 8.15 -8.18
C TYR A 195 6.92 9.55 -8.76
N THR A 196 5.95 10.42 -8.53
CA THR A 196 6.01 11.83 -8.96
C THR A 196 5.50 12.74 -7.84
N LEU A 197 6.34 13.66 -7.37
CA LEU A 197 5.96 14.66 -6.38
C LEU A 197 5.04 15.70 -7.01
N LYS A 198 3.75 15.66 -6.69
CA LYS A 198 2.76 16.57 -7.27
C LYS A 198 2.61 17.86 -6.50
N LYS A 199 2.73 17.80 -5.18
CA LYS A 199 2.46 18.94 -4.31
C LYS A 199 3.05 18.74 -2.94
N VAL A 200 3.52 19.84 -2.36
CA VAL A 200 3.79 19.94 -0.93
C VAL A 200 2.99 21.09 -0.36
N LYS A 201 2.35 20.90 0.77
CA LYS A 201 1.66 21.93 1.53
C LYS A 201 2.19 21.93 2.97
N GLU A 202 2.36 23.09 3.51
CA GLU A 202 2.66 23.23 4.93
C GLU A 202 1.37 23.49 5.72
N LYS A 203 1.20 22.79 6.83
CA LYS A 203 0.10 23.00 7.78
C LYS A 203 0.64 22.91 9.19
N LYS A 204 0.66 24.03 9.91
CA LYS A 204 1.16 24.13 11.29
C LYS A 204 2.61 23.64 11.43
N GLY A 205 3.49 24.01 10.50
CA GLY A 205 4.90 23.61 10.49
C GLY A 205 5.16 22.16 10.01
N ILE A 206 4.11 21.43 9.62
CA ILE A 206 4.24 20.06 9.08
C ILE A 206 4.06 20.12 7.56
N GLU A 207 5.03 19.62 6.83
CA GLU A 207 4.93 19.45 5.38
C GLU A 207 4.11 18.21 5.05
N ILE A 208 3.13 18.37 4.16
CA ILE A 208 2.27 17.30 3.66
C ILE A 208 2.50 17.18 2.17
N ALA A 209 3.04 16.04 1.77
CA ALA A 209 3.31 15.72 0.37
C ALA A 209 2.15 14.94 -0.25
N VAL A 210 1.93 15.20 -1.54
CA VAL A 210 1.05 14.42 -2.42
C VAL A 210 1.93 13.85 -3.51
N VAL A 211 1.97 12.53 -3.61
CA VAL A 211 2.74 11.78 -4.60
C VAL A 211 1.80 10.91 -5.41
N ASP A 212 1.89 11.02 -6.73
CA ASP A 212 1.28 10.08 -7.65
C ASP A 212 2.30 8.97 -7.94
N ILE A 213 1.84 7.74 -7.94
CA ILE A 213 2.65 6.54 -8.12
C ILE A 213 2.01 5.74 -9.24
N HIS A 214 2.80 5.37 -10.22
CA HIS A 214 2.40 4.46 -11.29
C HIS A 214 3.31 3.24 -11.26
N SER A 215 2.73 2.05 -11.27
CA SER A 215 3.48 0.79 -11.26
C SER A 215 3.00 -0.10 -12.40
N ASP A 216 3.93 -0.53 -13.24
CA ASP A 216 3.72 -1.66 -14.14
C ASP A 216 4.11 -2.95 -13.44
N MET A 217 3.28 -3.99 -13.56
CA MET A 217 3.47 -5.26 -12.87
C MET A 217 3.24 -6.44 -13.81
N THR A 218 4.08 -7.44 -13.68
CA THR A 218 3.83 -8.81 -14.17
C THR A 218 3.77 -9.75 -12.98
N MET A 219 2.82 -10.69 -12.97
CA MET A 219 2.63 -11.59 -11.84
C MET A 219 2.37 -13.01 -12.33
N GLU A 220 3.09 -13.97 -11.74
CA GLU A 220 2.73 -15.37 -11.73
C GLU A 220 1.81 -15.59 -10.52
N LEU A 221 0.52 -15.80 -10.80
CA LEU A 221 -0.52 -15.87 -9.79
C LEU A 221 -0.83 -17.32 -9.46
N ASN A 222 -0.80 -17.66 -8.16
CA ASN A 222 -1.20 -18.93 -7.60
C ASN A 222 -2.17 -18.65 -6.46
N LEU A 223 -3.46 -18.92 -6.67
CA LEU A 223 -4.51 -18.56 -5.75
C LEU A 223 -5.45 -19.73 -5.51
N ILE A 224 -5.71 -20.04 -4.25
CA ILE A 224 -6.79 -20.93 -3.87
C ILE A 224 -8.04 -20.10 -3.61
N LEU A 225 -9.11 -20.42 -4.33
CA LEU A 225 -10.42 -19.81 -4.16
C LEU A 225 -11.38 -20.82 -3.56
N TYR A 226 -12.17 -20.38 -2.60
CA TYR A 226 -13.32 -21.14 -2.13
C TYR A 226 -14.58 -20.58 -2.80
N VAL A 227 -15.23 -21.42 -3.59
CA VAL A 227 -16.44 -21.10 -4.34
C VAL A 227 -17.57 -21.97 -3.80
N PHE A 228 -18.47 -21.39 -3.02
CA PHE A 228 -19.57 -22.11 -2.33
C PHE A 228 -19.10 -23.30 -1.50
N GLY A 229 -17.95 -23.16 -0.83
CA GLY A 229 -17.34 -24.20 0.00
C GLY A 229 -16.46 -25.20 -0.76
N GLU A 230 -16.46 -25.20 -2.08
CA GLU A 230 -15.56 -26.00 -2.90
C GLU A 230 -14.23 -25.26 -3.14
N ARG A 231 -13.12 -25.99 -3.06
CA ARG A 231 -11.76 -25.46 -3.24
C ARG A 231 -11.35 -25.52 -4.70
N PHE A 232 -10.98 -24.39 -5.28
CA PHE A 232 -10.47 -24.27 -6.64
C PHE A 232 -9.05 -23.70 -6.62
N PHE A 233 -8.20 -24.23 -7.49
CA PHE A 233 -6.86 -23.73 -7.68
C PHE A 233 -6.80 -22.92 -8.98
N LEU A 234 -6.51 -21.62 -8.84
CA LEU A 234 -6.42 -20.67 -9.94
C LEU A 234 -4.95 -20.30 -10.13
N THR A 235 -4.41 -20.63 -11.32
CA THR A 235 -3.02 -20.31 -11.68
C THR A 235 -2.94 -19.55 -12.98
N GLY A 236 -1.89 -18.78 -13.18
CA GLY A 236 -1.62 -18.14 -14.46
C GLY A 236 -0.72 -16.93 -14.39
N ASN A 237 -0.52 -16.33 -15.55
CA ASN A 237 0.30 -15.15 -15.69
C ASN A 237 -0.57 -13.94 -16.00
N THR A 238 -0.35 -12.86 -15.28
CA THR A 238 -1.03 -11.59 -15.46
C THR A 238 -0.04 -10.45 -15.70
N ILE A 239 -0.49 -9.46 -16.45
CA ILE A 239 0.22 -8.19 -16.65
C ILE A 239 -0.75 -7.04 -16.47
N GLY A 240 -0.29 -5.96 -15.94
CA GLY A 240 -1.10 -4.75 -15.79
C GLY A 240 -0.41 -3.64 -15.07
N SER A 241 -1.19 -2.70 -14.56
CA SER A 241 -0.68 -1.52 -13.89
C SER A 241 -1.53 -1.13 -12.69
N PHE A 242 -0.90 -0.38 -11.79
CA PHE A 242 -1.50 0.22 -10.62
C PHE A 242 -1.20 1.71 -10.63
N ASP A 243 -2.24 2.51 -10.40
CA ASP A 243 -2.15 3.93 -10.12
C ASP A 243 -2.50 4.18 -8.66
N LEU A 244 -1.58 4.77 -7.91
CA LEU A 244 -1.73 5.04 -6.49
C LEU A 244 -1.44 6.51 -6.22
N LYS A 245 -2.34 7.17 -5.48
CA LYS A 245 -2.11 8.51 -4.96
C LYS A 245 -1.95 8.46 -3.46
N ILE A 246 -0.79 8.86 -2.97
CA ILE A 246 -0.49 8.94 -1.53
C ILE A 246 -0.47 10.41 -1.08
N THR A 247 -1.07 10.66 0.07
CA THR A 247 -0.92 11.90 0.84
C THR A 247 -0.38 11.52 2.21
N ALA A 248 0.81 11.99 2.54
CA ALA A 248 1.45 11.72 3.81
C ALA A 248 2.24 12.93 4.32
N THR A 249 2.53 12.96 5.62
CA THR A 249 3.40 13.97 6.21
C THR A 249 4.87 13.70 5.86
N GLN A 250 5.74 14.70 6.04
CA GLN A 250 7.20 14.54 5.95
C GLN A 250 7.76 13.46 6.89
N TYR A 251 7.05 13.15 7.95
CA TYR A 251 7.39 12.11 8.93
C TYR A 251 6.86 10.72 8.56
N GLY A 252 6.45 10.51 7.31
CA GLY A 252 5.94 9.22 6.83
C GLY A 252 4.52 8.87 7.31
N GLN A 253 3.82 9.77 8.00
CA GLN A 253 2.46 9.49 8.46
C GLN A 253 1.47 9.55 7.30
N LEU A 254 0.96 8.39 6.89
CA LEU A 254 -0.06 8.29 5.86
C LEU A 254 -1.36 8.98 6.31
N ILE A 255 -1.81 9.95 5.54
CA ILE A 255 -3.10 10.64 5.74
C ILE A 255 -4.19 9.97 4.90
N LYS A 256 -3.87 9.68 3.64
CA LYS A 256 -4.77 9.03 2.68
C LYS A 256 -3.99 8.37 1.57
N SER A 257 -4.44 7.18 1.14
CA SER A 257 -4.07 6.62 -0.15
C SER A 257 -5.30 6.19 -0.93
N ILE A 258 -5.23 6.27 -2.25
CA ILE A 258 -6.23 5.76 -3.19
C ILE A 258 -5.48 5.02 -4.27
N GLU A 259 -5.78 3.75 -4.44
CA GLU A 259 -5.16 2.87 -5.42
C GLU A 259 -6.23 2.32 -6.37
N PHE A 260 -5.87 2.26 -7.63
CA PHE A 260 -6.61 1.57 -8.67
C PHE A 260 -5.66 0.71 -9.49
N GLY A 261 -5.94 -0.59 -9.58
CA GLY A 261 -5.14 -1.53 -10.33
C GLY A 261 -5.97 -2.33 -11.33
N GLN A 262 -5.33 -2.68 -12.43
CA GLN A 262 -5.87 -3.60 -13.42
C GLN A 262 -4.79 -4.59 -13.82
N LEU A 263 -5.08 -5.89 -13.67
CA LEU A 263 -4.27 -6.97 -14.21
C LEU A 263 -5.11 -7.77 -15.20
N SER A 264 -4.50 -8.23 -16.27
CA SER A 264 -5.16 -9.08 -17.27
C SER A 264 -4.25 -10.24 -17.63
N GLY A 265 -4.81 -11.42 -17.81
CA GLY A 265 -4.01 -12.59 -18.12
C GLY A 265 -4.80 -13.79 -18.57
N VAL A 266 -4.06 -14.85 -18.83
CA VAL A 266 -4.61 -16.18 -19.08
C VAL A 266 -4.45 -16.98 -17.80
N MET A 267 -5.57 -17.39 -17.25
CA MET A 267 -5.65 -18.19 -16.04
C MET A 267 -6.09 -19.62 -16.38
N GLU A 268 -5.78 -20.53 -15.50
CA GLU A 268 -6.22 -21.92 -15.54
C GLU A 268 -6.90 -22.27 -14.23
N MET A 269 -8.07 -22.90 -14.31
CA MET A 269 -8.82 -23.41 -13.17
C MET A 269 -9.33 -24.82 -13.54
N ASP A 270 -8.92 -25.82 -12.75
CA ASP A 270 -9.29 -27.25 -12.99
C ASP A 270 -8.93 -27.76 -14.39
N GLY A 271 -7.84 -27.25 -14.99
CA GLY A 271 -7.41 -27.62 -16.34
C GLY A 271 -8.01 -26.77 -17.46
N ASP A 272 -9.01 -25.98 -17.19
CA ASP A 272 -9.64 -25.10 -18.17
C ASP A 272 -8.97 -23.72 -18.19
N LYS A 273 -8.49 -23.31 -19.38
CA LYS A 273 -7.85 -22.00 -19.59
C LYS A 273 -8.86 -20.94 -20.03
N PHE A 274 -8.78 -19.78 -19.38
CA PHE A 274 -9.63 -18.64 -19.71
C PHE A 274 -8.89 -17.32 -19.58
N ARG A 275 -9.40 -16.28 -20.22
CA ARG A 275 -8.91 -14.91 -20.04
C ARG A 275 -9.75 -14.22 -18.98
N THR A 276 -9.09 -13.53 -18.08
CA THR A 276 -9.77 -12.71 -17.08
C THR A 276 -9.05 -11.40 -16.85
N LYS A 277 -9.76 -10.47 -16.23
CA LYS A 277 -9.28 -9.17 -15.84
C LYS A 277 -9.60 -8.96 -14.37
N PHE A 278 -8.56 -8.71 -13.60
CA PHE A 278 -8.69 -8.32 -12.19
C PHE A 278 -8.78 -6.80 -12.10
N ILE A 279 -9.69 -6.31 -11.31
CA ILE A 279 -9.83 -4.90 -10.96
C ILE A 279 -9.66 -4.80 -9.45
N ILE A 280 -8.70 -3.99 -9.02
CA ILE A 280 -8.34 -3.80 -7.62
C ILE A 280 -8.55 -2.33 -7.30
N ARG A 281 -9.22 -2.04 -6.19
CA ARG A 281 -9.39 -0.67 -5.66
C ARG A 281 -9.17 -0.69 -4.17
N ASN A 282 -8.24 0.13 -3.71
CA ASN A 282 -7.93 0.25 -2.30
C ASN A 282 -8.00 1.71 -1.87
N THR A 283 -8.61 1.95 -0.72
CA THR A 283 -8.61 3.26 -0.07
C THR A 283 -8.20 3.10 1.38
N ARG A 284 -7.20 3.89 1.81
CA ARG A 284 -6.77 3.97 3.20
C ARG A 284 -6.92 5.40 3.67
N THR A 285 -7.48 5.62 4.84
CA THR A 285 -7.67 6.97 5.40
C THR A 285 -7.33 6.97 6.88
N HIS A 286 -6.50 7.92 7.30
CA HIS A 286 -6.20 8.11 8.72
C HIS A 286 -7.45 8.57 9.48
N VAL A 287 -7.71 7.92 10.62
CA VAL A 287 -8.81 8.24 11.53
C VAL A 287 -8.23 8.77 12.83
N LYS A 288 -8.71 9.91 13.31
CA LYS A 288 -8.30 10.41 14.62
C LYS A 288 -8.75 9.43 15.70
N LEU A 289 -7.83 8.99 16.54
CA LEU A 289 -8.16 8.38 17.83
C LEU A 289 -8.76 9.47 18.73
N LYS A 290 -9.91 9.18 19.30
CA LYS A 290 -10.57 10.07 20.27
C LYS A 290 -9.94 9.96 21.65
#